data_53b7357bf07cae87cbf9ce0e732b1f8b
#
_entry.id   53b7357bf07cae87cbf9ce0e732b1f8b
#
_cell.length_a   1.000
_cell.length_b   1.000
_cell.length_c   1.000
_cell.angle_alpha   90.00
_cell.angle_beta   90.00
_cell.angle_gamma   90.00
#
_symmetry.space_group_name_H-M   'P 1'
#
loop_
_entity.id
_entity.type
_entity.pdbx_description
1 polymer ?
#
loop_
_entity_poly.entity_id
_entity_poly.type
_entity_poly.pdbx_seq_one_letter_code
_entity_poly.pdbx_strand_id
1 'polypeptide(L)'
;MKTDNNYVRSGRERLVDDNYQTIDPRCILALTSLIKITNAVDVCSPNGSGIVDELQEKGIPACGISDAFEEIVSGDWIVTNPPYQRSIVDKIVNRQIERVESGQVKGLAILVRTQFDHAKTRWGMFAANTSYAGQIKMLFRPKWFEDGESTPIHNYVWHIWGEYKIVGYPARIWYWKEH
;
A
#
# COMPACT_ATOMS: atom_id res chain seq x y z
N MET A 1 12.83 -21.96 -29.49
CA MET A 1 11.66 -22.42 -28.72
C MET A 1 11.57 -21.56 -27.46
N LYS A 2 10.73 -20.55 -27.41
CA LYS A 2 10.48 -19.75 -26.20
C LYS A 2 9.34 -20.46 -25.45
N THR A 3 9.64 -20.98 -24.28
CA THR A 3 8.64 -21.53 -23.38
C THR A 3 7.94 -20.35 -22.70
N ASP A 4 6.75 -20.00 -23.13
CA ASP A 4 5.86 -19.10 -22.45
C ASP A 4 5.39 -19.77 -21.13
N ASN A 5 6.10 -19.51 -20.06
CA ASN A 5 5.65 -19.85 -18.71
C ASN A 5 4.58 -18.84 -18.25
N ASN A 6 3.42 -18.86 -18.89
CA ASN A 6 2.23 -18.19 -18.40
C ASN A 6 1.64 -19.03 -17.25
N TYR A 7 2.08 -18.81 -16.03
CA TYR A 7 1.40 -19.30 -14.84
C TYR A 7 0.12 -18.48 -14.58
N VAL A 8 -0.88 -18.70 -15.44
CA VAL A 8 -2.27 -18.26 -15.17
C VAL A 8 -2.92 -19.35 -14.32
N ARG A 9 -2.80 -19.26 -13.00
CA ARG A 9 -3.41 -20.23 -12.06
C ARG A 9 -4.88 -19.96 -11.74
N SER A 10 -5.49 -18.88 -12.23
CA SER A 10 -6.89 -18.52 -11.93
C SER A 10 -7.72 -18.34 -13.17
N GLY A 11 -7.55 -18.84 -14.26
CA GLY A 11 -8.46 -18.78 -15.44
C GLY A 11 -9.10 -17.41 -15.77
N ARG A 12 -8.74 -16.35 -15.04
CA ARG A 12 -9.24 -14.98 -15.18
C ARG A 12 -8.22 -14.13 -15.90
N GLU A 13 -8.72 -13.30 -16.79
CA GLU A 13 -7.92 -12.26 -17.42
C GLU A 13 -7.37 -11.34 -16.31
N ARG A 14 -6.09 -10.99 -16.44
CA ARG A 14 -5.43 -10.00 -15.59
C ARG A 14 -6.12 -8.66 -15.76
N LEU A 15 -6.48 -7.99 -14.67
CA LEU A 15 -7.06 -6.66 -14.77
C LEU A 15 -6.09 -5.72 -15.49
N VAL A 16 -6.65 -4.86 -16.33
CA VAL A 16 -5.89 -3.83 -17.04
C VAL A 16 -5.11 -3.03 -15.98
N ASP A 17 -3.81 -2.86 -16.20
CA ASP A 17 -2.90 -2.12 -15.33
C ASP A 17 -2.64 -2.69 -13.92
N ASP A 18 -2.99 -3.97 -13.67
CA ASP A 18 -2.85 -4.59 -12.34
C ASP A 18 -3.51 -3.77 -11.22
N ASN A 19 -4.62 -3.10 -11.50
CA ASN A 19 -5.34 -2.27 -10.55
C ASN A 19 -6.37 -3.11 -9.78
N TYR A 20 -5.99 -3.57 -8.59
CA TYR A 20 -6.85 -4.34 -7.70
C TYR A 20 -7.34 -3.46 -6.54
N GLN A 21 -8.65 -3.38 -6.36
CA GLN A 21 -9.21 -2.71 -5.18
C GLN A 21 -8.94 -3.53 -3.92
N THR A 22 -8.69 -2.87 -2.81
CA THR A 22 -8.49 -3.52 -1.51
C THR A 22 -9.85 -3.77 -0.87
N ILE A 23 -10.40 -4.95 -1.12
CA ILE A 23 -11.72 -5.36 -0.57
C ILE A 23 -11.60 -6.22 0.69
N ASP A 24 -10.41 -6.65 1.07
CA ASP A 24 -10.19 -7.45 2.27
C ASP A 24 -10.00 -6.54 3.49
N PRO A 25 -10.97 -6.45 4.40
CA PRO A 25 -10.95 -5.55 5.56
C PRO A 25 -9.77 -5.81 6.50
N ARG A 26 -9.22 -7.02 6.48
CA ARG A 26 -8.05 -7.39 7.28
C ARG A 26 -6.81 -6.58 6.92
N CYS A 27 -6.71 -6.07 5.70
CA CYS A 27 -5.59 -5.20 5.31
C CYS A 27 -5.58 -3.92 6.13
N ILE A 28 -6.74 -3.26 6.24
CA ILE A 28 -6.89 -2.03 7.03
C ILE A 28 -6.85 -2.33 8.52
N LEU A 29 -7.42 -3.44 8.98
CA LEU A 29 -7.32 -3.87 10.37
C LEU A 29 -5.85 -4.05 10.79
N ALA A 30 -5.04 -4.72 9.96
CA ALA A 30 -3.61 -4.92 10.23
C ALA A 30 -2.88 -3.58 10.36
N LEU A 31 -3.16 -2.62 9.47
CA LEU A 31 -2.55 -1.30 9.48
C LEU A 31 -2.96 -0.51 10.74
N THR A 32 -4.26 -0.37 10.99
CA THR A 32 -4.80 0.49 12.05
C THR A 32 -4.59 -0.08 13.45
N SER A 33 -4.34 -1.39 13.59
CA SER A 33 -3.97 -2.02 14.86
C SER A 33 -2.56 -1.62 15.33
N LEU A 34 -1.68 -1.20 14.42
CA LEU A 34 -0.27 -0.93 14.71
C LEU A 34 0.09 0.54 14.48
N ILE A 35 -0.63 1.24 13.61
CA ILE A 35 -0.36 2.62 13.23
C ILE A 35 -1.59 3.48 13.56
N LYS A 36 -1.39 4.54 14.33
CA LYS A 36 -2.44 5.51 14.63
C LYS A 36 -2.62 6.45 13.45
N ILE A 37 -3.72 6.30 12.73
CA ILE A 37 -4.12 7.15 11.61
C ILE A 37 -5.27 8.03 12.10
N THR A 38 -5.14 9.35 11.93
CA THR A 38 -6.15 10.33 12.37
C THR A 38 -7.14 10.71 11.28
N ASN A 39 -6.66 10.81 10.07
CA ASN A 39 -7.42 10.92 8.83
C ASN A 39 -6.53 10.49 7.66
N ALA A 40 -7.12 10.14 6.52
CA ALA A 40 -6.36 9.60 5.40
C ALA A 40 -6.91 10.02 4.03
N VAL A 41 -5.99 9.96 3.04
CA VAL A 41 -6.34 10.04 1.62
C VAL A 41 -5.83 8.79 0.91
N ASP A 42 -6.70 8.13 0.14
CA ASP A 42 -6.30 7.13 -0.85
C ASP A 42 -6.08 7.81 -2.20
N VAL A 43 -4.84 7.88 -2.65
CA VAL A 43 -4.43 8.60 -3.86
C VAL A 43 -4.56 7.76 -5.13
N CYS A 44 -5.04 6.53 -5.04
CA CYS A 44 -5.24 5.62 -6.16
C CYS A 44 -6.67 5.05 -6.19
N SER A 45 -7.65 5.89 -5.84
CA SER A 45 -9.06 5.51 -5.71
C SER A 45 -9.95 6.18 -6.76
N PRO A 46 -9.99 5.69 -8.00
CA PRO A 46 -10.74 6.35 -9.09
C PRO A 46 -12.26 6.33 -8.92
N ASN A 47 -12.84 5.40 -8.15
CA ASN A 47 -14.29 5.22 -8.04
C ASN A 47 -14.75 4.82 -6.63
N GLY A 48 -14.13 5.40 -5.60
CA GLY A 48 -14.22 4.87 -4.25
C GLY A 48 -13.24 3.71 -4.06
N SER A 49 -12.85 3.43 -2.85
CA SER A 49 -11.95 2.29 -2.59
C SER A 49 -12.34 1.60 -1.31
N GLY A 50 -12.15 0.28 -1.28
CA GLY A 50 -12.31 -0.47 -0.05
C GLY A 50 -11.42 0.02 1.08
N ILE A 51 -10.30 0.72 0.78
CA ILE A 51 -9.47 1.40 1.78
C ILE A 51 -10.24 2.54 2.44
N VAL A 52 -10.90 3.40 1.65
CA VAL A 52 -11.67 4.54 2.17
C VAL A 52 -12.84 4.04 3.00
N ASP A 53 -13.61 3.09 2.47
CA ASP A 53 -14.79 2.54 3.13
C ASP A 53 -14.42 1.89 4.47
N GLU A 54 -13.39 1.06 4.50
CA GLU A 54 -12.91 0.38 5.71
C GLU A 54 -12.35 1.35 6.76
N LEU A 55 -11.69 2.43 6.36
CA LEU A 55 -11.23 3.47 7.29
C LEU A 55 -12.43 4.21 7.89
N GLN A 56 -13.42 4.58 7.06
CA GLN A 56 -14.64 5.26 7.51
C GLN A 56 -15.46 4.37 8.46
N GLU A 57 -15.59 3.07 8.20
CA GLU A 57 -16.24 2.11 9.11
C GLU A 57 -15.57 2.05 10.48
N LYS A 58 -14.26 2.29 10.55
CA LYS A 58 -13.50 2.39 11.81
C LYS A 58 -13.58 3.78 12.45
N GLY A 59 -14.38 4.70 11.89
CA GLY A 59 -14.51 6.07 12.39
C GLY A 59 -13.30 6.96 12.06
N ILE A 60 -12.46 6.57 11.12
CA ILE A 60 -11.32 7.36 10.63
C ILE A 60 -11.77 8.13 9.40
N PRO A 61 -11.81 9.47 9.42
CA PRO A 61 -12.14 10.28 8.25
C PRO A 61 -11.19 9.93 7.09
N ALA A 62 -11.77 9.58 5.93
CA ALA A 62 -10.99 9.25 4.75
C ALA A 62 -11.69 9.71 3.47
N CYS A 63 -10.90 10.04 2.45
CA CYS A 63 -11.39 10.32 1.10
C CYS A 63 -10.47 9.70 0.05
N GLY A 64 -10.99 9.52 -1.17
CA GLY A 64 -10.23 9.01 -2.30
C GLY A 64 -10.04 10.10 -3.36
N ILE A 65 -8.91 10.05 -4.06
CA ILE A 65 -8.65 10.81 -5.28
C ILE A 65 -8.15 9.88 -6.37
N SER A 66 -8.45 10.22 -7.63
CA SER A 66 -8.15 9.34 -8.77
C SER A 66 -6.77 9.55 -9.37
N ASP A 67 -6.15 10.68 -9.12
CA ASP A 67 -4.80 10.99 -9.62
C ASP A 67 -3.82 11.17 -8.47
N ALA A 68 -2.89 10.22 -8.34
CA ALA A 68 -1.85 10.23 -7.32
C ALA A 68 -0.90 11.45 -7.40
N PHE A 69 -0.93 12.20 -8.50
CA PHE A 69 -0.10 13.39 -8.72
C PHE A 69 -0.84 14.71 -8.46
N GLU A 70 -2.18 14.66 -8.31
CA GLU A 70 -2.97 15.83 -7.89
C GLU A 70 -2.50 16.38 -6.54
N GLU A 71 -2.70 17.68 -6.33
CA GLU A 71 -2.43 18.30 -5.03
C GLU A 71 -3.40 17.76 -3.97
N ILE A 72 -2.85 17.30 -2.84
CA ILE A 72 -3.64 16.86 -1.70
C ILE A 72 -4.01 18.06 -0.86
N VAL A 73 -5.31 18.29 -0.72
CA VAL A 73 -5.86 19.42 0.06
C VAL A 73 -6.08 19.04 1.53
N SER A 74 -6.23 17.74 1.84
CA SER A 74 -6.53 17.26 3.19
C SER A 74 -5.95 15.87 3.42
N GLY A 75 -5.67 15.57 4.68
CA GLY A 75 -5.22 14.26 5.13
C GLY A 75 -3.88 14.32 5.84
N ASP A 76 -3.82 13.76 7.05
CA ASP A 76 -2.55 13.58 7.76
C ASP A 76 -1.76 12.37 7.23
N TRP A 77 -2.48 11.41 6.61
CA TRP A 77 -1.92 10.19 6.09
C TRP A 77 -2.30 9.94 4.64
N ILE A 78 -1.39 9.37 3.90
CA ILE A 78 -1.69 8.70 2.63
C ILE A 78 -1.75 7.20 2.92
N VAL A 79 -2.88 6.56 2.61
CA VAL A 79 -3.07 5.12 2.73
C VAL A 79 -3.56 4.62 1.38
N THR A 80 -2.72 3.86 0.66
CA THR A 80 -3.03 3.54 -0.73
C THR A 80 -2.54 2.16 -1.15
N ASN A 81 -3.23 1.56 -2.11
CA ASN A 81 -2.84 0.38 -2.86
C ASN A 81 -2.61 0.80 -4.32
N PRO A 82 -1.38 1.16 -4.71
CA PRO A 82 -1.12 1.66 -6.05
C PRO A 82 -1.23 0.53 -7.09
N PRO A 83 -1.52 0.87 -8.36
CA PRO A 83 -1.44 -0.10 -9.45
C PRO A 83 -0.02 -0.68 -9.54
N TYR A 84 0.08 -2.03 -9.69
CA TYR A 84 1.38 -2.72 -9.65
C TYR A 84 2.18 -2.67 -10.95
N GLN A 85 1.72 -1.91 -11.92
CA GLN A 85 2.45 -1.72 -13.18
C GLN A 85 3.77 -1.00 -12.90
N ARG A 86 4.89 -1.66 -13.26
CA ARG A 86 6.25 -1.19 -12.92
C ARG A 86 6.57 0.22 -13.42
N SER A 87 6.01 0.62 -14.56
CA SER A 87 6.26 1.93 -15.15
C SER A 87 5.69 3.10 -14.34
N ILE A 88 4.67 2.86 -13.54
CA ILE A 88 3.94 3.90 -12.81
C ILE A 88 4.06 3.78 -11.29
N VAL A 89 4.12 2.56 -10.74
CA VAL A 89 4.16 2.37 -9.28
C VAL A 89 5.32 3.11 -8.62
N ASP A 90 6.52 3.05 -9.21
CA ASP A 90 7.70 3.71 -8.64
C ASP A 90 7.55 5.24 -8.65
N LYS A 91 6.90 5.81 -9.67
CA LYS A 91 6.61 7.25 -9.74
C LYS A 91 5.61 7.67 -8.68
N ILE A 92 4.53 6.89 -8.51
CA ILE A 92 3.54 7.14 -7.47
C ILE A 92 4.19 7.10 -6.10
N VAL A 93 4.93 6.04 -5.79
CA VAL A 93 5.57 5.87 -4.48
C VAL A 93 6.54 7.01 -4.17
N ASN A 94 7.41 7.37 -5.12
CA ASN A 94 8.34 8.49 -4.94
C ASN A 94 7.58 9.81 -4.67
N ARG A 95 6.53 10.11 -5.44
CA ARG A 95 5.73 11.31 -5.22
C ARG A 95 5.13 11.37 -3.82
N GLN A 96 4.64 10.23 -3.30
CA GLN A 96 4.08 10.20 -1.94
C GLN A 96 5.17 10.31 -0.87
N ILE A 97 6.36 9.75 -1.09
CA ILE A 97 7.50 9.92 -0.19
C ILE A 97 7.93 11.40 -0.12
N GLU A 98 8.00 12.11 -1.25
CA GLU A 98 8.28 13.54 -1.30
C GLU A 98 7.30 14.36 -0.46
N ARG A 99 6.02 13.99 -0.43
CA ARG A 99 4.99 14.64 0.40
C ARG A 99 5.24 14.44 1.90
N VAL A 100 5.72 13.28 2.30
CA VAL A 100 6.13 13.01 3.68
C VAL A 100 7.38 13.84 4.02
N GLU A 101 8.38 13.84 3.16
CA GLU A 101 9.66 14.53 3.40
C GLU A 101 9.51 16.06 3.44
N SER A 102 8.57 16.59 2.65
CA SER A 102 8.23 18.03 2.68
C SER A 102 7.34 18.42 3.86
N GLY A 103 6.83 17.46 4.63
CA GLY A 103 5.90 17.70 5.73
C GLY A 103 4.46 18.02 5.27
N GLN A 104 4.14 17.80 4.01
CA GLN A 104 2.76 17.97 3.48
C GLN A 104 1.81 16.96 4.13
N VAL A 105 2.29 15.76 4.42
CA VAL A 105 1.57 14.72 5.17
C VAL A 105 2.45 14.15 6.29
N LYS A 106 1.84 13.66 7.35
CA LYS A 106 2.55 13.07 8.50
C LYS A 106 3.09 11.67 8.21
N GLY A 107 2.43 10.94 7.33
CA GLY A 107 2.82 9.58 7.04
C GLY A 107 2.22 9.02 5.76
N LEU A 108 2.81 7.92 5.34
CA LEU A 108 2.46 7.17 4.15
C LEU A 108 2.43 5.69 4.48
N ALA A 109 1.36 5.02 4.11
CA ALA A 109 1.23 3.57 4.14
C ALA A 109 0.90 3.06 2.72
N ILE A 110 1.76 2.20 2.18
CA ILE A 110 1.57 1.64 0.83
C ILE A 110 1.45 0.13 0.92
N LEU A 111 0.36 -0.40 0.38
CA LEU A 111 0.12 -1.84 0.26
C LEU A 111 0.73 -2.35 -1.05
N VAL A 112 1.75 -3.18 -0.95
CA VAL A 112 2.45 -3.75 -2.12
C VAL A 112 2.87 -5.19 -1.88
N ARG A 113 3.28 -5.89 -2.94
CA ARG A 113 3.84 -7.24 -2.82
C ARG A 113 5.12 -7.24 -1.99
N THR A 114 5.36 -8.32 -1.22
CA THR A 114 6.52 -8.45 -0.33
C THR A 114 7.88 -8.25 -1.00
N GLN A 115 8.00 -8.48 -2.30
CA GLN A 115 9.26 -8.31 -3.02
C GLN A 115 9.48 -6.87 -3.54
N PHE A 116 8.58 -5.93 -3.19
CA PHE A 116 8.65 -4.58 -3.72
C PHE A 116 9.95 -3.86 -3.36
N ASP A 117 10.46 -4.04 -2.15
CA ASP A 117 11.69 -3.43 -1.62
C ASP A 117 12.99 -4.10 -2.09
N HIS A 118 12.93 -5.25 -2.79
CA HIS A 118 14.12 -5.98 -3.21
C HIS A 118 14.80 -5.42 -4.47
N ALA A 119 14.17 -4.49 -5.18
CA ALA A 119 14.74 -3.95 -6.41
C ALA A 119 15.86 -2.94 -6.12
N LYS A 120 17.04 -3.13 -6.72
CA LYS A 120 18.18 -2.21 -6.60
C LYS A 120 17.82 -0.75 -6.93
N THR A 121 16.92 -0.53 -7.89
CA THR A 121 16.45 0.79 -8.30
C THR A 121 15.64 1.52 -7.23
N ARG A 122 15.17 0.81 -6.19
CA ARG A 122 14.37 1.36 -5.08
C ARG A 122 15.18 1.63 -3.81
N TRP A 123 16.52 1.56 -3.89
CA TRP A 123 17.41 1.85 -2.77
C TRP A 123 17.07 3.18 -2.10
N GLY A 124 16.81 4.23 -2.90
CA GLY A 124 16.43 5.56 -2.40
C GLY A 124 15.09 5.62 -1.67
N MET A 125 14.16 4.71 -1.96
CA MET A 125 12.86 4.67 -1.27
C MET A 125 12.97 4.08 0.13
N PHE A 126 13.91 3.16 0.36
CA PHE A 126 14.01 2.34 1.56
C PHE A 126 15.32 2.57 2.33
N ALA A 127 16.39 1.96 1.89
CA ALA A 127 17.64 1.89 2.65
C ALA A 127 18.32 3.26 2.83
N ALA A 128 18.25 4.13 1.83
CA ALA A 128 18.76 5.49 1.91
C ALA A 128 17.72 6.51 2.38
N ASN A 129 16.46 6.10 2.54
CA ASN A 129 15.38 7.02 2.91
C ASN A 129 15.29 7.20 4.42
N THR A 130 15.45 8.44 4.86
CA THR A 130 15.42 8.75 6.29
C THR A 130 14.02 8.80 6.89
N SER A 131 12.97 8.92 6.10
CA SER A 131 11.58 8.86 6.57
C SER A 131 11.01 7.44 6.58
N TYR A 132 11.71 6.45 6.02
CA TYR A 132 11.23 5.06 6.03
C TYR A 132 11.19 4.50 7.45
N ALA A 133 9.99 4.19 7.94
CA ALA A 133 9.75 3.72 9.30
C ALA A 133 9.79 2.19 9.42
N GLY A 134 9.41 1.46 8.37
CA GLY A 134 9.42 0.00 8.39
C GLY A 134 8.29 -0.64 7.57
N GLN A 135 7.98 -1.90 7.89
CA GLN A 135 6.95 -2.67 7.18
C GLN A 135 6.11 -3.50 8.15
N ILE A 136 4.81 -3.64 7.83
CA ILE A 136 3.89 -4.55 8.50
C ILE A 136 3.69 -5.77 7.61
N LYS A 137 4.17 -6.92 8.06
CA LYS A 137 3.98 -8.19 7.36
C LYS A 137 2.67 -8.82 7.77
N MET A 138 1.75 -8.93 6.83
CA MET A 138 0.49 -9.63 7.04
C MET A 138 0.71 -11.14 6.89
N LEU A 139 0.33 -11.92 7.91
CA LEU A 139 0.46 -13.38 7.91
C LEU A 139 -0.76 -14.06 7.26
N PHE A 140 -1.37 -13.38 6.33
CA PHE A 140 -2.44 -13.86 5.46
C PHE A 140 -2.25 -13.29 4.05
N ARG A 141 -2.97 -13.84 3.08
CA ARG A 141 -3.00 -13.34 1.71
C ARG A 141 -4.29 -12.58 1.48
N PRO A 142 -4.25 -11.30 1.10
CA PRO A 142 -5.44 -10.50 0.84
C PRO A 142 -6.30 -11.11 -0.26
N LYS A 143 -7.61 -11.08 -0.07
CA LYS A 143 -8.59 -11.41 -1.10
C LYS A 143 -8.83 -10.18 -1.96
N TRP A 144 -8.83 -10.37 -3.28
CA TRP A 144 -9.04 -9.30 -4.25
C TRP A 144 -10.39 -9.39 -4.97
N PHE A 145 -11.13 -10.47 -4.75
CA PHE A 145 -12.41 -10.76 -5.39
C PHE A 145 -13.38 -11.35 -4.36
N GLU A 146 -14.66 -10.97 -4.45
CA GLU A 146 -15.71 -11.41 -3.52
C GLU A 146 -16.09 -12.88 -3.68
N ASP A 147 -15.92 -13.44 -4.87
CA ASP A 147 -16.44 -14.76 -5.24
C ASP A 147 -15.75 -15.96 -4.59
N GLY A 148 -14.73 -15.73 -3.78
CA GLY A 148 -14.04 -16.78 -3.02
C GLY A 148 -13.31 -17.85 -3.84
N GLU A 149 -13.42 -17.85 -5.16
CA GLU A 149 -12.85 -18.87 -6.03
C GLU A 149 -11.36 -18.67 -6.33
N SER A 150 -10.84 -17.44 -6.15
CA SER A 150 -9.44 -17.16 -6.42
C SER A 150 -8.60 -17.24 -5.15
N THR A 151 -7.74 -18.26 -5.07
CA THR A 151 -6.72 -18.31 -4.00
C THR A 151 -5.65 -17.25 -4.27
N PRO A 152 -5.45 -16.28 -3.37
CA PRO A 152 -4.39 -15.29 -3.53
C PRO A 152 -3.02 -15.98 -3.58
N ILE A 153 -2.22 -15.68 -4.60
CA ILE A 153 -0.90 -16.32 -4.82
C ILE A 153 0.27 -15.51 -4.27
N HIS A 154 0.06 -14.23 -3.99
CA HIS A 154 1.10 -13.33 -3.52
C HIS A 154 0.92 -12.94 -2.07
N ASN A 155 2.03 -12.73 -1.38
CA ASN A 155 2.06 -12.10 -0.07
C ASN A 155 2.22 -10.59 -0.25
N TYR A 156 1.62 -9.83 0.67
CA TYR A 156 1.63 -8.38 0.66
C TYR A 156 2.10 -7.83 2.00
N VAL A 157 2.58 -6.59 1.97
CA VAL A 157 3.03 -5.85 3.14
C VAL A 157 2.57 -4.40 3.03
N TRP A 158 2.37 -3.76 4.16
CA TRP A 158 2.34 -2.32 4.26
C TRP A 158 3.78 -1.82 4.46
N HIS A 159 4.26 -0.95 3.59
CA HIS A 159 5.44 -0.14 3.87
C HIS A 159 5.03 1.21 4.43
N ILE A 160 5.76 1.68 5.44
CA ILE A 160 5.43 2.86 6.22
C ILE A 160 6.56 3.88 6.14
N TRP A 161 6.21 5.13 5.85
CA TRP A 161 7.10 6.30 5.96
C TRP A 161 6.47 7.35 6.85
N GLY A 162 7.28 8.17 7.54
CA GLY A 162 6.83 9.31 8.30
C GLY A 162 7.13 9.26 9.79
N GLU A 163 6.20 9.78 10.61
CA GLU A 163 6.42 10.10 12.03
C GLU A 163 6.81 8.94 12.95
N TYR A 164 6.56 7.69 12.54
CA TYR A 164 6.93 6.51 13.32
C TYR A 164 8.42 6.16 13.24
N LYS A 165 9.20 6.97 12.52
CA LYS A 165 10.63 6.79 12.51
C LYS A 165 11.26 7.23 13.82
N ILE A 166 12.00 6.33 14.43
CA ILE A 166 12.86 6.65 15.56
C ILE A 166 14.26 6.96 15.02
N VAL A 167 14.67 8.22 15.15
CA VAL A 167 16.00 8.66 14.71
C VAL A 167 17.09 7.81 15.35
N GLY A 168 18.01 7.30 14.52
CA GLY A 168 19.13 6.47 14.98
C GLY A 168 18.83 4.96 15.12
N TYR A 169 17.59 4.52 14.84
CA TYR A 169 17.23 3.11 14.83
C TYR A 169 16.92 2.62 13.43
N PRO A 170 17.21 1.36 13.11
CA PRO A 170 16.84 0.77 11.83
C PRO A 170 15.32 0.70 11.69
N ALA A 171 14.86 0.67 10.44
CA ALA A 171 13.45 0.47 10.12
C ALA A 171 12.90 -0.80 10.80
N ARG A 172 11.67 -0.71 11.30
CA ARG A 172 11.04 -1.80 12.03
C ARG A 172 10.28 -2.73 11.12
N ILE A 173 10.20 -4.01 11.50
CA ILE A 173 9.32 -5.00 10.89
C ILE A 173 8.29 -5.37 11.93
N TRP A 174 6.99 -5.18 11.60
CA TRP A 174 5.87 -5.63 12.41
C TRP A 174 5.20 -6.83 11.74
N TYR A 175 4.80 -7.78 12.55
CA TYR A 175 4.02 -8.93 12.10
C TYR A 175 2.61 -8.81 12.65
N TRP A 176 1.62 -9.03 11.82
CA TRP A 176 0.23 -9.06 12.21
C TRP A 176 -0.43 -10.35 11.72
N LYS A 177 -1.19 -10.99 12.59
CA LYS A 177 -2.03 -12.16 12.28
C LYS A 177 -3.41 -11.97 12.85
N GLU A 178 -4.41 -12.53 12.22
CA GLU A 178 -5.76 -12.65 12.75
C GLU A 178 -5.76 -13.63 13.95
N HIS A 179 -6.49 -13.30 14.99
CA HIS A 179 -6.63 -14.11 16.21
C HIS A 179 -7.85 -15.01 16.16
#